data_eefec525341ae569e471907a8831c661
#
_entry.id   eefec525341ae569e471907a8831c661
#
_cell.length_a   1.000
_cell.length_b   1.000
_cell.length_c   1.000
_cell.angle_alpha   90.00
_cell.angle_beta   90.00
_cell.angle_gamma   90.00
#
_symmetry.space_group_name_H-M   'P 1'
#
loop_
_entity.id
_entity.type
_entity.pdbx_description
1 polymer ?
#
loop_
_entity_poly.entity_id
_entity_poly.type
_entity_poly.pdbx_seq_one_letter_code
_entity_poly.pdbx_strand_id
1 'polypeptide(L)'
;MGRGVPVLSFDAVVDRLLQKKEPYHAEYLAMFSSWYGGICIDPRVMLIPLDDHLVHRGDGVFEALQCVDGHLYLLDRHLDRLHRSADIAQLPWPVDRQRLIGLVKETVRAAGSRDCLVRIYISRGPGGFSTDPYECPASQLYIMVTRLKTVPEDKLTRGVTLKSSHIPIKKSYFANVKSCNYLPNVLMTKEARDAGVDFTVSIDDDGFLGEGATENVGIVTRDGRFLVPRFDRILQGTTVTRMLELARPLVTSGELHEVAEADLRPEDAYKAAEMMIXGTTYPVLAVVRYDDRPXGEGVPGPWFRRFRSLMLEDARSGFGVRTPVWAEGDEPAGGDKAXSAKEAG
;
A
#
# COMPACT_ATOMS: atom_id res chain seq x y z
N MET A 1 11.12 -23.96 -41.16
CA MET A 1 10.68 -22.57 -41.34
C MET A 1 9.78 -22.21 -40.14
N GLY A 2 10.19 -21.23 -39.33
CA GLY A 2 9.41 -20.81 -38.18
C GLY A 2 8.07 -20.20 -38.62
N ARG A 3 7.00 -20.55 -37.94
CA ARG A 3 5.70 -19.95 -38.19
C ARG A 3 5.77 -18.45 -37.84
N GLY A 4 5.38 -17.59 -38.78
CA GLY A 4 5.34 -16.15 -38.52
C GLY A 4 4.38 -15.81 -37.38
N VAL A 5 4.54 -14.62 -36.83
CA VAL A 5 3.65 -14.12 -35.76
C VAL A 5 2.25 -13.88 -36.34
N PRO A 6 1.19 -14.50 -35.80
CA PRO A 6 -0.13 -14.30 -36.37
C PRO A 6 -0.66 -12.89 -36.11
N VAL A 7 -1.36 -12.35 -37.09
CA VAL A 7 -2.12 -11.09 -36.92
C VAL A 7 -3.54 -11.49 -36.49
N LEU A 8 -3.93 -11.10 -35.29
CA LEU A 8 -5.17 -11.56 -34.68
C LEU A 8 -6.34 -10.59 -34.99
N SER A 9 -7.48 -11.14 -35.37
CA SER A 9 -8.72 -10.38 -35.44
C SER A 9 -9.23 -10.08 -34.02
N PHE A 10 -10.20 -9.21 -33.92
CA PHE A 10 -10.87 -8.90 -32.65
C PHE A 10 -11.40 -10.18 -32.00
N ASP A 11 -12.12 -10.98 -32.76
CA ASP A 11 -12.70 -12.23 -32.25
C ASP A 11 -11.63 -13.22 -31.80
N ALA A 12 -10.52 -13.31 -32.52
CA ALA A 12 -9.41 -14.17 -32.14
C ALA A 12 -8.79 -13.71 -30.80
N VAL A 13 -8.69 -12.37 -30.58
CA VAL A 13 -8.21 -11.85 -29.29
C VAL A 13 -9.18 -12.24 -28.17
N VAL A 14 -10.48 -12.05 -28.40
CA VAL A 14 -11.50 -12.42 -27.40
C VAL A 14 -11.41 -13.91 -27.08
N ASP A 15 -11.28 -14.77 -28.09
CA ASP A 15 -11.15 -16.22 -27.88
C ASP A 15 -9.91 -16.55 -27.02
N ARG A 16 -8.80 -15.84 -27.26
CA ARG A 16 -7.58 -16.04 -26.45
C ARG A 16 -7.76 -15.55 -25.03
N LEU A 17 -8.44 -14.43 -24.83
CA LEU A 17 -8.75 -13.93 -23.48
C LEU A 17 -9.60 -14.94 -22.70
N LEU A 18 -10.57 -15.55 -23.36
CA LEU A 18 -11.42 -16.57 -22.73
C LEU A 18 -10.63 -17.78 -22.25
N GLN A 19 -9.47 -18.03 -22.84
CA GLN A 19 -8.60 -19.15 -22.45
C GLN A 19 -7.55 -18.75 -21.42
N LYS A 20 -7.41 -17.46 -21.10
CA LYS A 20 -6.40 -17.01 -20.11
C LYS A 20 -6.81 -17.50 -18.72
N LYS A 21 -5.91 -18.24 -18.09
CA LYS A 21 -6.13 -18.74 -16.74
C LYS A 21 -4.79 -18.72 -16.01
N GLU A 22 -4.67 -17.81 -15.05
CA GLU A 22 -3.44 -17.62 -14.29
C GLU A 22 -3.71 -17.89 -12.81
N PRO A 23 -2.76 -18.51 -12.10
CA PRO A 23 -2.97 -18.80 -10.67
C PRO A 23 -3.31 -17.55 -9.84
N TYR A 24 -2.70 -16.41 -10.15
CA TYR A 24 -2.92 -15.17 -9.40
C TYR A 24 -4.29 -14.53 -9.66
N HIS A 25 -5.05 -14.98 -10.68
CA HIS A 25 -6.40 -14.46 -10.93
C HIS A 25 -7.34 -14.71 -9.75
N ALA A 26 -7.09 -15.73 -8.94
CA ALA A 26 -7.88 -16.00 -7.73
C ALA A 26 -7.81 -14.87 -6.71
N GLU A 27 -6.77 -14.05 -6.78
CA GLU A 27 -6.59 -12.90 -5.87
C GLU A 27 -7.36 -11.65 -6.30
N TYR A 28 -7.83 -11.60 -7.55
CA TYR A 28 -8.46 -10.41 -8.16
C TYR A 28 -9.97 -10.55 -8.04
N LEU A 29 -10.60 -9.65 -7.29
CA LEU A 29 -12.03 -9.80 -6.95
C LEU A 29 -12.94 -8.90 -7.78
N ALA A 30 -12.55 -7.64 -8.00
CA ALA A 30 -13.38 -6.70 -8.78
C ALA A 30 -12.51 -5.54 -9.25
N MET A 31 -12.89 -4.95 -10.40
CA MET A 31 -12.24 -3.75 -10.91
C MET A 31 -13.31 -2.81 -11.46
N PHE A 32 -13.31 -1.56 -10.99
CA PHE A 32 -14.03 -0.49 -11.67
C PHE A 32 -13.10 0.17 -12.68
N SER A 33 -13.62 0.44 -13.86
CA SER A 33 -12.89 1.18 -14.90
C SER A 33 -13.79 2.26 -15.46
N SER A 34 -13.39 3.52 -15.36
CA SER A 34 -14.14 4.61 -16.00
C SER A 34 -14.07 4.51 -17.52
N TRP A 35 -12.99 3.90 -18.03
CA TRP A 35 -12.84 3.70 -19.47
C TRP A 35 -13.85 2.67 -20.01
N TYR A 36 -14.10 1.58 -19.25
CA TYR A 36 -15.18 0.65 -19.57
C TYR A 36 -16.56 1.22 -19.22
N GLY A 37 -16.60 2.10 -18.22
CA GLY A 37 -17.87 2.63 -17.71
C GLY A 37 -18.57 1.69 -16.75
N GLY A 38 -17.82 0.83 -16.02
CA GLY A 38 -18.46 -0.14 -15.13
C GLY A 38 -17.48 -0.97 -14.34
N ILE A 39 -18.05 -1.96 -13.63
CA ILE A 39 -17.30 -2.90 -12.78
C ILE A 39 -17.24 -4.25 -13.46
N CYS A 40 -16.06 -4.84 -13.54
CA CYS A 40 -15.88 -6.22 -13.98
C CYS A 40 -15.35 -7.06 -12.84
N ILE A 41 -15.79 -8.34 -12.80
CA ILE A 41 -15.37 -9.31 -11.78
C ILE A 41 -14.59 -10.48 -12.38
N ASP A 42 -14.38 -10.45 -13.70
CA ASP A 42 -13.60 -11.48 -14.39
C ASP A 42 -12.17 -10.96 -14.57
N PRO A 43 -11.18 -11.60 -13.93
CA PRO A 43 -9.79 -11.12 -14.04
C PRO A 43 -9.24 -11.02 -15.45
N ARG A 44 -9.80 -11.80 -16.39
CA ARG A 44 -9.33 -11.81 -17.79
C ARG A 44 -9.54 -10.47 -18.49
N VAL A 45 -10.47 -9.65 -18.00
CA VAL A 45 -10.78 -8.34 -18.57
C VAL A 45 -10.45 -7.18 -17.62
N MET A 46 -9.68 -7.43 -16.58
CA MET A 46 -9.15 -6.35 -15.71
C MET A 46 -7.92 -5.74 -16.38
N LEU A 47 -8.17 -4.98 -17.44
CA LEU A 47 -7.16 -4.45 -18.36
C LEU A 47 -7.37 -2.94 -18.53
N ILE A 48 -6.30 -2.24 -18.89
CA ILE A 48 -6.38 -0.83 -19.26
C ILE A 48 -5.67 -0.63 -20.61
N PRO A 49 -6.04 0.43 -21.38
CA PRO A 49 -5.41 0.67 -22.66
C PRO A 49 -3.91 0.90 -22.56
N LEU A 50 -3.14 0.34 -23.49
CA LEU A 50 -1.69 0.53 -23.54
C LEU A 50 -1.30 1.99 -23.72
N ASP A 51 -2.15 2.78 -24.41
CA ASP A 51 -1.89 4.21 -24.64
C ASP A 51 -2.35 5.10 -23.47
N ASP A 52 -2.84 4.52 -22.38
CA ASP A 52 -3.02 5.29 -21.14
C ASP A 52 -1.62 5.71 -20.67
N HIS A 53 -1.43 7.00 -20.41
CA HIS A 53 -0.13 7.53 -20.01
C HIS A 53 0.36 6.92 -18.69
N LEU A 54 -0.53 6.37 -17.87
CA LEU A 54 -0.15 5.60 -16.68
C LEU A 54 0.78 4.44 -17.06
N VAL A 55 0.49 3.76 -18.17
CA VAL A 55 1.22 2.55 -18.57
C VAL A 55 2.63 2.88 -19.08
N HIS A 56 2.73 3.88 -19.99
CA HIS A 56 4.00 4.11 -20.67
C HIS A 56 4.78 5.33 -20.17
N ARG A 57 4.20 6.12 -19.27
CA ARG A 57 4.88 7.29 -18.67
C ARG A 57 4.81 7.29 -17.14
N GLY A 58 4.05 6.39 -16.54
CA GLY A 58 3.81 6.41 -15.11
C GLY A 58 3.00 7.63 -14.68
N ASP A 59 2.25 8.24 -15.59
CA ASP A 59 1.53 9.50 -15.37
C ASP A 59 0.20 9.22 -14.70
N GLY A 60 0.30 8.96 -13.40
CA GLY A 60 -0.84 8.67 -12.56
C GLY A 60 -0.44 8.67 -11.10
N VAL A 61 -1.44 8.71 -10.25
CA VAL A 61 -1.27 8.65 -8.80
C VAL A 61 -2.20 7.57 -8.25
N PHE A 62 -1.87 7.06 -7.05
CA PHE A 62 -2.68 5.95 -6.52
C PHE A 62 -2.70 5.95 -5.01
N GLU A 63 -3.66 5.19 -4.48
CA GLU A 63 -3.75 4.87 -3.06
C GLU A 63 -4.02 3.37 -2.91
N ALA A 64 -3.66 2.85 -1.74
CA ALA A 64 -4.00 1.48 -1.34
C ALA A 64 -4.50 1.55 0.10
N LEU A 65 -5.69 1.00 0.35
CA LEU A 65 -6.28 1.00 1.69
C LEU A 65 -6.98 -0.32 1.95
N GLN A 66 -7.13 -0.65 3.24
CA GLN A 66 -7.78 -1.88 3.65
C GLN A 66 -9.28 -1.65 3.87
N CYS A 67 -10.05 -2.66 3.49
CA CYS A 67 -11.40 -2.87 4.01
C CYS A 67 -11.28 -3.95 5.09
N VAL A 68 -11.70 -3.65 6.30
CA VAL A 68 -11.61 -4.56 7.44
C VAL A 68 -13.01 -4.69 8.05
N ASP A 69 -13.50 -5.91 8.10
CA ASP A 69 -14.82 -6.20 8.65
C ASP A 69 -15.91 -5.30 8.03
N GLY A 70 -15.86 -5.15 6.70
CA GLY A 70 -16.86 -4.38 5.96
C GLY A 70 -16.71 -2.87 6.02
N HIS A 71 -15.60 -2.36 6.54
CA HIS A 71 -15.37 -0.92 6.67
C HIS A 71 -14.04 -0.52 6.03
N LEU A 72 -14.07 0.55 5.24
CA LEU A 72 -12.86 1.13 4.66
C LEU A 72 -12.11 1.88 5.77
N TYR A 73 -10.86 1.49 6.00
CA TYR A 73 -10.06 2.04 7.09
C TYR A 73 -9.26 3.25 6.61
N LEU A 74 -9.39 4.37 7.31
CA LEU A 74 -8.69 5.63 7.03
C LEU A 74 -9.00 6.19 5.63
N LEU A 75 -10.23 5.96 5.13
CA LEU A 75 -10.61 6.36 3.77
C LEU A 75 -10.34 7.85 3.52
N ASP A 76 -10.78 8.72 4.43
CA ASP A 76 -10.64 10.17 4.23
C ASP A 76 -9.18 10.59 4.11
N ARG A 77 -8.30 9.97 4.91
CA ARG A 77 -6.86 10.28 4.86
C ARG A 77 -6.22 9.83 3.56
N HIS A 78 -6.62 8.65 3.07
CA HIS A 78 -6.15 8.17 1.77
C HIS A 78 -6.64 9.09 0.64
N LEU A 79 -7.89 9.52 0.68
CA LEU A 79 -8.43 10.42 -0.34
C LEU A 79 -7.80 11.82 -0.27
N ASP A 80 -7.52 12.32 0.92
CA ASP A 80 -6.79 13.59 1.08
C ASP A 80 -5.40 13.48 0.44
N ARG A 81 -4.70 12.38 0.67
CA ARG A 81 -3.37 12.17 0.09
C ARG A 81 -3.46 11.98 -1.43
N LEU A 82 -4.45 11.25 -1.90
CA LEU A 82 -4.71 11.09 -3.33
C LEU A 82 -4.92 12.46 -3.99
N HIS A 83 -5.70 13.32 -3.34
CA HIS A 83 -5.96 14.67 -3.82
C HIS A 83 -4.67 15.49 -3.92
N ARG A 84 -3.86 15.49 -2.85
CA ARG A 84 -2.57 16.19 -2.85
C ARG A 84 -1.64 15.66 -3.95
N SER A 85 -1.58 14.35 -4.13
CA SER A 85 -0.76 13.73 -5.18
C SER A 85 -1.23 14.16 -6.56
N ALA A 86 -2.54 14.16 -6.79
CA ALA A 86 -3.11 14.57 -8.08
C ALA A 86 -2.84 16.05 -8.36
N ASP A 87 -2.96 16.91 -7.33
CA ASP A 87 -2.69 18.35 -7.47
C ASP A 87 -1.24 18.61 -7.87
N ILE A 88 -0.29 17.96 -7.19
CA ILE A 88 1.14 18.13 -7.50
C ILE A 88 1.44 17.61 -8.91
N ALA A 89 0.85 16.49 -9.30
CA ALA A 89 1.00 15.91 -10.64
C ALA A 89 0.17 16.66 -11.69
N GLN A 90 -0.65 17.61 -11.28
CA GLN A 90 -1.55 18.38 -12.16
C GLN A 90 -2.49 17.46 -12.94
N LEU A 91 -3.02 16.44 -12.24
CA LEU A 91 -3.97 15.47 -12.79
C LEU A 91 -5.39 15.92 -12.47
N PRO A 92 -6.25 16.15 -13.47
CA PRO A 92 -7.65 16.45 -13.18
C PRO A 92 -8.34 15.26 -12.54
N TRP A 93 -9.18 15.51 -11.55
CA TRP A 93 -10.01 14.46 -10.96
C TRP A 93 -11.07 14.04 -11.99
N PRO A 94 -11.19 12.74 -12.29
CA PRO A 94 -12.18 12.29 -13.30
C PRO A 94 -13.62 12.33 -12.79
N VAL A 95 -13.81 12.32 -11.46
CA VAL A 95 -15.12 12.39 -10.79
C VAL A 95 -14.95 13.20 -9.51
N ASP A 96 -16.04 13.70 -8.94
CA ASP A 96 -15.95 14.37 -7.63
C ASP A 96 -15.73 13.35 -6.51
N ARG A 97 -15.33 13.85 -5.33
CA ARG A 97 -14.97 13.00 -4.19
C ARG A 97 -16.12 12.11 -3.73
N GLN A 98 -17.35 12.64 -3.69
CA GLN A 98 -18.51 11.87 -3.25
C GLN A 98 -18.80 10.73 -4.22
N ARG A 99 -18.70 11.00 -5.52
CA ARG A 99 -18.86 9.96 -6.53
C ARG A 99 -17.77 8.91 -6.41
N LEU A 100 -16.52 9.33 -6.17
CA LEU A 100 -15.39 8.40 -5.97
C LEU A 100 -15.67 7.47 -4.79
N ILE A 101 -16.12 8.02 -3.65
CA ILE A 101 -16.44 7.21 -2.47
C ILE A 101 -17.52 6.18 -2.80
N GLY A 102 -18.58 6.60 -3.52
CA GLY A 102 -19.62 5.70 -3.96
C GLY A 102 -19.11 4.58 -4.84
N LEU A 103 -18.22 4.92 -5.81
CA LEU A 103 -17.65 3.93 -6.72
C LEU A 103 -16.73 2.93 -5.98
N VAL A 104 -15.97 3.40 -4.99
CA VAL A 104 -15.16 2.50 -4.15
C VAL A 104 -16.06 1.51 -3.44
N LYS A 105 -17.13 2.00 -2.79
CA LYS A 105 -18.07 1.13 -2.07
C LYS A 105 -18.73 0.12 -3.02
N GLU A 106 -19.20 0.57 -4.19
CA GLU A 106 -19.82 -0.31 -5.17
C GLU A 106 -18.87 -1.39 -5.65
N THR A 107 -17.58 -1.04 -5.86
CA THR A 107 -16.59 -2.01 -6.31
C THR A 107 -16.30 -3.05 -5.22
N VAL A 108 -16.22 -2.63 -3.96
CA VAL A 108 -16.05 -3.57 -2.83
C VAL A 108 -17.27 -4.48 -2.70
N ARG A 109 -18.48 -3.93 -2.86
CA ARG A 109 -19.72 -4.75 -2.84
C ARG A 109 -19.70 -5.80 -3.94
N ALA A 110 -19.29 -5.39 -5.16
CA ALA A 110 -19.18 -6.35 -6.28
C ALA A 110 -18.15 -7.43 -6.00
N ALA A 111 -17.08 -7.11 -5.28
CA ALA A 111 -16.06 -8.07 -4.87
C ALA A 111 -16.61 -9.08 -3.84
N GLY A 112 -17.61 -8.69 -3.06
CA GLY A 112 -18.27 -9.57 -2.12
C GLY A 112 -17.44 -9.96 -0.90
N SER A 113 -16.40 -9.20 -0.57
CA SER A 113 -15.51 -9.52 0.54
C SER A 113 -15.52 -8.42 1.58
N ARG A 114 -15.67 -8.80 2.85
CA ARG A 114 -15.63 -7.85 3.97
C ARG A 114 -14.21 -7.48 4.36
N ASP A 115 -13.23 -8.29 3.92
CA ASP A 115 -11.81 -8.07 4.20
C ASP A 115 -11.05 -8.12 2.87
N CYS A 116 -10.60 -6.97 2.40
CA CYS A 116 -9.96 -6.87 1.09
C CYS A 116 -9.01 -5.67 1.04
N LEU A 117 -8.21 -5.62 0.01
CA LEU A 117 -7.33 -4.49 -0.27
C LEU A 117 -7.87 -3.75 -1.49
N VAL A 118 -8.03 -2.44 -1.34
CA VAL A 118 -8.57 -1.57 -2.39
C VAL A 118 -7.44 -0.68 -2.89
N ARG A 119 -7.24 -0.65 -4.21
CA ARG A 119 -6.32 0.28 -4.85
C ARG A 119 -7.11 1.23 -5.73
N ILE A 120 -6.80 2.52 -5.62
CA ILE A 120 -7.47 3.59 -6.38
C ILE A 120 -6.40 4.27 -7.24
N TYR A 121 -6.60 4.29 -8.56
CA TYR A 121 -5.68 4.92 -9.51
C TYR A 121 -6.39 6.05 -10.24
N ILE A 122 -5.74 7.22 -10.29
CA ILE A 122 -6.14 8.30 -11.19
C ILE A 122 -5.03 8.42 -12.22
N SER A 123 -5.37 8.23 -13.50
CA SER A 123 -4.42 8.32 -14.60
C SER A 123 -4.69 9.54 -15.46
N ARG A 124 -3.66 10.01 -16.19
CA ARG A 124 -3.85 11.03 -17.21
C ARG A 124 -4.85 10.57 -18.27
N GLY A 125 -4.92 9.26 -18.51
CA GLY A 125 -5.83 8.64 -19.45
C GLY A 125 -5.17 8.26 -20.77
N PRO A 126 -5.91 7.53 -21.61
CA PRO A 126 -5.43 7.19 -22.95
C PRO A 126 -5.42 8.41 -23.85
N GLY A 127 -4.56 8.43 -24.86
CA GLY A 127 -4.55 9.52 -25.82
C GLY A 127 -3.31 9.62 -26.69
N GLY A 128 -2.47 8.59 -26.73
CA GLY A 128 -1.28 8.60 -27.55
C GLY A 128 -0.03 8.20 -26.78
N PHE A 129 1.12 8.38 -27.39
CA PHE A 129 2.37 7.83 -26.82
C PHE A 129 3.47 8.88 -26.60
N SER A 130 3.14 10.18 -26.71
CA SER A 130 4.13 11.23 -26.47
C SER A 130 4.24 11.52 -24.95
N THR A 131 4.99 12.56 -24.59
CA THR A 131 5.06 13.07 -23.22
C THR A 131 4.10 14.25 -23.01
N ASP A 132 3.35 14.65 -24.03
CA ASP A 132 2.42 15.79 -23.95
C ASP A 132 1.14 15.35 -23.22
N PRO A 133 0.90 15.87 -21.99
CA PRO A 133 -0.32 15.45 -21.28
C PRO A 133 -1.61 15.94 -21.92
N TYR A 134 -1.52 16.95 -22.80
CA TYR A 134 -2.71 17.49 -23.45
C TYR A 134 -3.21 16.61 -24.61
N GLU A 135 -2.46 15.59 -25.00
CA GLU A 135 -2.99 14.62 -25.97
C GLU A 135 -4.02 13.68 -25.36
N CYS A 136 -4.13 13.62 -24.03
CA CYS A 136 -5.10 12.79 -23.32
C CYS A 136 -6.39 13.58 -23.13
N PRO A 137 -7.50 13.18 -23.76
CA PRO A 137 -8.74 13.98 -23.67
C PRO A 137 -9.40 13.95 -22.31
N ALA A 138 -9.19 12.91 -21.50
CA ALA A 138 -9.82 12.83 -20.17
C ALA A 138 -9.03 11.91 -19.25
N SER A 139 -8.88 12.34 -18.00
CA SER A 139 -8.31 11.48 -16.94
C SER A 139 -9.24 10.31 -16.67
N GLN A 140 -8.68 9.22 -16.18
CA GLN A 140 -9.43 7.99 -15.89
C GLN A 140 -9.31 7.59 -14.43
N LEU A 141 -10.31 6.87 -13.97
CA LEU A 141 -10.35 6.28 -12.63
C LEU A 141 -10.40 4.76 -12.76
N TYR A 142 -9.49 4.09 -12.05
CA TYR A 142 -9.50 2.63 -11.94
C TYR A 142 -9.47 2.27 -10.46
N ILE A 143 -10.35 1.34 -10.05
CA ILE A 143 -10.39 0.85 -8.67
C ILE A 143 -10.23 -0.67 -8.73
N MET A 144 -9.23 -1.19 -8.03
CA MET A 144 -8.95 -2.62 -8.04
C MET A 144 -9.11 -3.17 -6.63
N VAL A 145 -9.94 -4.20 -6.49
CA VAL A 145 -10.16 -4.89 -5.21
C VAL A 145 -9.54 -6.28 -5.30
N THR A 146 -8.64 -6.57 -4.38
CA THR A 146 -7.96 -7.87 -4.29
C THR A 146 -8.14 -8.45 -2.89
N ARG A 147 -7.87 -9.75 -2.76
CA ARG A 147 -7.88 -10.39 -1.44
C ARG A 147 -6.87 -9.72 -0.53
N LEU A 148 -7.22 -9.59 0.73
CA LEU A 148 -6.31 -9.08 1.75
C LEU A 148 -5.36 -10.21 2.15
N LYS A 149 -4.07 -9.97 1.99
CA LYS A 149 -3.06 -10.95 2.40
C LYS A 149 -2.84 -10.85 3.91
N THR A 150 -2.90 -11.99 4.57
CA THR A 150 -2.57 -12.04 6.00
C THR A 150 -1.06 -12.02 6.19
N VAL A 151 -0.63 -11.44 7.31
CA VAL A 151 0.78 -11.47 7.67
C VAL A 151 1.14 -12.93 8.01
N PRO A 152 2.18 -13.49 7.39
CA PRO A 152 2.61 -14.85 7.76
C PRO A 152 2.95 -14.93 9.25
N GLU A 153 2.54 -16.03 9.89
CA GLU A 153 2.74 -16.22 11.34
C GLU A 153 4.21 -16.11 11.75
N ASP A 154 5.11 -16.62 10.91
CA ASP A 154 6.55 -16.54 11.21
C ASP A 154 7.06 -15.11 11.25
N LYS A 155 6.49 -14.20 10.46
CA LYS A 155 6.86 -12.77 10.50
C LYS A 155 6.39 -12.11 11.79
N LEU A 156 5.30 -12.60 12.37
CA LEU A 156 4.79 -12.07 13.63
C LEU A 156 5.58 -12.62 14.81
N THR A 157 5.97 -13.89 14.77
CA THR A 157 6.66 -14.57 15.88
C THR A 157 8.17 -14.35 15.89
N ARG A 158 8.79 -14.30 14.70
CA ARG A 158 10.25 -14.14 14.57
C ARG A 158 10.68 -12.71 14.24
N GLY A 159 9.75 -11.91 13.69
CA GLY A 159 10.06 -10.57 13.20
C GLY A 159 10.61 -10.60 11.78
N VAL A 160 11.06 -9.45 11.32
CA VAL A 160 11.57 -9.26 9.96
C VAL A 160 12.98 -8.69 9.98
N THR A 161 13.66 -8.86 8.84
CA THR A 161 15.03 -8.36 8.65
C THR A 161 15.02 -7.19 7.65
N LEU A 162 15.88 -6.21 7.90
CA LEU A 162 15.95 -4.95 7.16
C LEU A 162 17.40 -4.66 6.78
N LYS A 163 17.57 -4.01 5.64
CA LYS A 163 18.89 -3.61 5.14
C LYS A 163 18.80 -2.17 4.60
N SER A 164 19.86 -1.40 4.78
CA SER A 164 20.00 -0.09 4.13
C SER A 164 20.07 -0.27 2.62
N SER A 165 19.29 0.50 1.88
CA SER A 165 19.19 0.40 0.43
C SER A 165 20.27 1.24 -0.25
N HIS A 166 20.74 0.77 -1.39
CA HIS A 166 21.59 1.53 -2.30
C HIS A 166 20.78 2.35 -3.31
N ILE A 167 19.47 2.18 -3.33
CA ILE A 167 18.60 2.89 -4.28
C ILE A 167 18.39 4.32 -3.76
N PRO A 168 18.66 5.36 -4.57
CA PRO A 168 18.50 6.73 -4.11
C PRO A 168 17.05 7.07 -3.74
N ILE A 169 16.90 7.85 -2.69
CA ILE A 169 15.60 8.37 -2.26
C ILE A 169 15.07 9.36 -3.32
N LYS A 170 13.75 9.44 -3.46
CA LYS A 170 13.13 10.43 -4.35
C LYS A 170 13.41 11.84 -3.83
N LYS A 171 13.70 12.77 -4.74
CA LYS A 171 13.94 14.17 -4.35
C LYS A 171 12.65 14.81 -3.84
N SER A 172 12.80 15.84 -3.03
CA SER A 172 11.73 16.44 -2.23
C SER A 172 10.45 16.77 -3.01
N TYR A 173 10.57 17.30 -4.23
CA TYR A 173 9.39 17.65 -5.04
C TYR A 173 8.49 16.44 -5.28
N PHE A 174 9.10 15.26 -5.53
CA PHE A 174 8.37 14.03 -5.82
C PHE A 174 8.21 13.11 -4.61
N ALA A 175 8.88 13.40 -3.50
CA ALA A 175 8.86 12.53 -2.32
C ALA A 175 7.45 12.37 -1.74
N ASN A 176 6.66 13.45 -1.79
CA ASN A 176 5.33 13.49 -1.20
C ASN A 176 4.21 13.13 -2.19
N VAL A 177 4.57 12.70 -3.40
CA VAL A 177 3.59 12.28 -4.42
C VAL A 177 3.56 10.76 -4.48
N LYS A 178 2.39 10.18 -4.25
CA LYS A 178 2.22 8.73 -4.42
C LYS A 178 1.89 8.47 -5.89
N SER A 179 2.92 8.60 -6.74
CA SER A 179 2.80 8.43 -8.19
C SER A 179 3.03 6.98 -8.59
N CYS A 180 2.60 6.64 -9.81
CA CYS A 180 2.82 5.31 -10.37
C CYS A 180 4.24 5.12 -10.92
N ASN A 181 5.13 6.09 -10.73
CA ASN A 181 6.56 6.00 -11.04
C ASN A 181 7.27 5.23 -9.93
N TYR A 182 7.03 3.92 -9.89
CA TYR A 182 7.43 3.07 -8.76
C TYR A 182 8.70 2.26 -9.00
N LEU A 183 9.46 2.57 -10.05
CA LEU A 183 10.68 1.82 -10.35
C LEU A 183 11.68 1.80 -9.19
N PRO A 184 11.95 2.94 -8.49
CA PRO A 184 12.85 2.85 -7.34
C PRO A 184 12.34 1.90 -6.25
N ASN A 185 11.03 1.91 -5.98
CA ASN A 185 10.42 1.04 -4.98
C ASN A 185 10.52 -0.44 -5.40
N VAL A 186 10.34 -0.73 -6.70
CA VAL A 186 10.51 -2.08 -7.24
C VAL A 186 11.96 -2.56 -7.01
N LEU A 187 12.93 -1.68 -7.31
CA LEU A 187 14.35 -2.02 -7.15
C LEU A 187 14.71 -2.23 -5.69
N MET A 188 14.12 -1.46 -4.77
CA MET A 188 14.30 -1.66 -3.33
C MET A 188 13.79 -3.04 -2.89
N THR A 189 12.62 -3.44 -3.38
CA THR A 189 12.07 -4.77 -3.07
C THR A 189 12.95 -5.88 -3.65
N LYS A 190 13.43 -5.69 -4.88
CA LYS A 190 14.34 -6.65 -5.52
C LYS A 190 15.65 -6.75 -4.73
N GLU A 191 16.20 -5.60 -4.32
CA GLU A 191 17.43 -5.55 -3.50
C GLU A 191 17.27 -6.36 -2.21
N ALA A 192 16.13 -6.23 -1.54
CA ALA A 192 15.85 -7.00 -0.32
C ALA A 192 15.89 -8.52 -0.62
N ARG A 193 15.17 -8.92 -1.66
CA ARG A 193 15.09 -10.35 -2.03
C ARG A 193 16.45 -10.92 -2.42
N ASP A 194 17.20 -10.17 -3.22
CA ASP A 194 18.55 -10.61 -3.67
C ASP A 194 19.51 -10.73 -2.49
N ALA A 195 19.36 -9.86 -1.48
CA ALA A 195 20.19 -9.88 -0.27
C ALA A 195 19.69 -10.89 0.79
N GLY A 196 18.55 -11.53 0.58
CA GLY A 196 18.01 -12.49 1.53
C GLY A 196 17.42 -11.85 2.78
N VAL A 197 16.99 -10.59 2.69
CA VAL A 197 16.32 -9.89 3.79
C VAL A 197 14.87 -9.60 3.41
N ASP A 198 14.04 -9.24 4.37
CA ASP A 198 12.62 -9.02 4.12
C ASP A 198 12.35 -7.65 3.48
N PHE A 199 13.07 -6.61 3.89
CA PHE A 199 12.81 -5.23 3.48
C PHE A 199 14.11 -4.45 3.37
N THR A 200 14.04 -3.29 2.67
CA THR A 200 15.10 -2.30 2.65
C THR A 200 14.55 -0.95 3.09
N VAL A 201 15.43 -0.08 3.56
CA VAL A 201 15.11 1.30 3.92
C VAL A 201 16.08 2.24 3.21
N SER A 202 15.55 3.31 2.62
CA SER A 202 16.39 4.31 1.93
C SER A 202 17.15 5.18 2.94
N ILE A 203 18.30 5.67 2.50
CA ILE A 203 19.10 6.65 3.23
C ILE A 203 19.20 7.89 2.32
N ASP A 204 18.92 9.06 2.87
CA ASP A 204 18.97 10.28 2.05
C ASP A 204 20.41 10.80 1.89
N ASP A 205 20.56 11.88 1.10
CA ASP A 205 21.87 12.45 0.79
C ASP A 205 22.61 12.98 2.02
N ASP A 206 21.88 13.26 3.11
CA ASP A 206 22.46 13.73 4.37
C ASP A 206 22.73 12.60 5.36
N GLY A 207 22.44 11.36 4.97
CA GLY A 207 22.69 10.18 5.80
C GLY A 207 21.55 9.84 6.74
N PHE A 208 20.37 10.41 6.54
CA PHE A 208 19.22 10.13 7.40
C PHE A 208 18.34 9.02 6.81
N LEU A 209 17.73 8.24 7.69
CA LEU A 209 16.76 7.22 7.32
C LEU A 209 15.58 7.87 6.59
N GLY A 210 15.16 7.25 5.51
CA GLY A 210 13.97 7.63 4.76
C GLY A 210 12.84 6.64 4.98
N GLU A 211 12.45 5.94 3.92
CA GLU A 211 11.30 5.03 3.94
C GLU A 211 11.66 3.71 3.24
N GLY A 212 10.84 2.70 3.44
CA GLY A 212 10.96 1.44 2.70
C GLY A 212 10.32 1.53 1.33
N ALA A 213 10.26 0.40 0.64
CA ALA A 213 9.66 0.35 -0.70
C ALA A 213 8.17 0.76 -0.67
N THR A 214 7.44 0.33 0.34
CA THR A 214 6.00 0.63 0.51
C THR A 214 5.65 0.96 1.97
N GLU A 215 6.64 1.06 2.84
CA GLU A 215 6.48 1.18 4.29
C GLU A 215 7.28 2.35 4.85
N ASN A 216 6.86 2.84 6.00
CA ASN A 216 7.67 3.75 6.82
C ASN A 216 8.40 2.93 7.89
N VAL A 217 9.44 3.53 8.47
CA VAL A 217 10.18 2.93 9.60
C VAL A 217 10.01 3.79 10.84
N GLY A 218 10.16 3.18 12.01
CA GLY A 218 10.16 3.89 13.28
C GLY A 218 10.97 3.14 14.29
N ILE A 219 11.43 3.85 15.31
CA ILE A 219 12.19 3.26 16.42
C ILE A 219 11.58 3.66 17.76
N VAL A 220 11.73 2.79 18.75
CA VAL A 220 11.51 3.18 20.15
C VAL A 220 12.89 3.16 20.80
N THR A 221 13.30 4.31 21.32
CA THR A 221 14.62 4.45 21.95
C THR A 221 14.63 3.80 23.35
N ARG A 222 15.81 3.55 23.88
CA ARG A 222 15.95 2.94 25.22
C ARG A 222 15.41 3.84 26.34
N ASP A 223 15.38 5.17 26.08
CA ASP A 223 14.78 6.12 27.02
C ASP A 223 13.28 6.40 26.76
N GLY A 224 12.64 5.58 25.92
CA GLY A 224 11.18 5.59 25.79
C GLY A 224 10.62 6.63 24.82
N ARG A 225 11.32 6.95 23.75
CA ARG A 225 10.80 7.86 22.71
C ARG A 225 10.46 7.07 21.46
N PHE A 226 9.24 7.28 20.94
CA PHE A 226 8.83 6.72 19.64
C PHE A 226 9.11 7.75 18.57
N LEU A 227 10.07 7.47 17.69
CA LEU A 227 10.56 8.41 16.68
C LEU A 227 10.45 7.83 15.29
N VAL A 228 10.05 8.67 14.32
CA VAL A 228 9.97 8.30 12.91
C VAL A 228 10.72 9.36 12.08
N PRO A 229 11.23 9.01 10.88
CA PRO A 229 11.84 10.01 9.98
C PRO A 229 10.87 11.12 9.61
N ARG A 230 11.40 12.32 9.38
CA ARG A 230 10.61 13.51 9.03
C ARG A 230 9.86 13.31 7.72
N PHE A 231 8.62 13.77 7.67
CA PHE A 231 7.75 13.62 6.50
C PHE A 231 8.01 14.67 5.42
N ASP A 232 8.92 15.62 5.65
CA ASP A 232 9.28 16.59 4.61
C ASP A 232 10.13 16.00 3.49
N ARG A 233 10.68 14.80 3.68
CA ARG A 233 11.60 14.16 2.73
C ARG A 233 11.11 12.80 2.24
N ILE A 234 10.00 12.30 2.76
CA ILE A 234 9.45 10.99 2.43
C ILE A 234 7.94 11.10 2.29
N LEU A 235 7.32 10.07 1.73
CA LEU A 235 5.86 10.01 1.68
C LEU A 235 5.29 9.87 3.09
N GLN A 236 4.38 10.76 3.44
CA GLN A 236 3.71 10.70 4.74
C GLN A 236 2.72 9.53 4.74
N GLY A 237 3.12 8.42 5.33
CA GLY A 237 2.31 7.22 5.38
C GLY A 237 1.07 7.40 6.25
N THR A 238 -0.07 6.92 5.78
CA THR A 238 -1.31 6.98 6.55
C THR A 238 -1.22 6.12 7.80
N THR A 239 -0.60 4.95 7.69
CA THR A 239 -0.44 4.03 8.82
C THR A 239 0.49 4.61 9.88
N VAL A 240 1.67 5.11 9.49
CA VAL A 240 2.62 5.66 10.48
C VAL A 240 2.04 6.92 11.14
N THR A 241 1.35 7.76 10.38
CA THR A 241 0.69 8.95 10.95
C THR A 241 -0.35 8.54 11.99
N ARG A 242 -1.18 7.55 11.67
CA ARG A 242 -2.17 7.05 12.62
C ARG A 242 -1.50 6.43 13.86
N MET A 243 -0.39 5.70 13.65
CA MET A 243 0.35 5.12 14.77
C MET A 243 0.87 6.21 15.72
N LEU A 244 1.39 7.31 15.16
CA LEU A 244 1.83 8.44 16.00
C LEU A 244 0.67 8.99 16.84
N GLU A 245 -0.51 9.15 16.23
CA GLU A 245 -1.70 9.63 16.96
C GLU A 245 -2.11 8.67 18.06
N LEU A 246 -2.12 7.36 17.77
CA LEU A 246 -2.50 6.35 18.76
C LEU A 246 -1.46 6.22 19.89
N ALA A 247 -0.20 6.57 19.60
CA ALA A 247 0.87 6.51 20.59
C ALA A 247 0.90 7.74 21.51
N ARG A 248 0.36 8.89 21.09
CA ARG A 248 0.41 10.11 21.90
C ARG A 248 -0.20 9.96 23.31
N PRO A 249 -1.35 9.29 23.49
CA PRO A 249 -1.87 9.07 24.85
C PRO A 249 -0.90 8.31 25.76
N LEU A 250 0.04 7.53 25.19
CA LEU A 250 1.03 6.82 25.98
C LEU A 250 2.07 7.78 26.59
N VAL A 251 2.23 8.97 26.00
CA VAL A 251 3.05 10.03 26.61
C VAL A 251 2.32 10.62 27.82
N THR A 252 1.02 10.90 27.66
CA THR A 252 0.19 11.42 28.75
C THR A 252 0.16 10.43 29.94
N SER A 253 0.10 9.13 29.66
CA SER A 253 0.10 8.11 30.73
C SER A 253 1.48 7.85 31.32
N GLY A 254 2.55 8.40 30.72
CA GLY A 254 3.93 8.19 31.18
C GLY A 254 4.56 6.88 30.71
N GLU A 255 3.89 6.13 29.83
CA GLU A 255 4.48 4.91 29.26
C GLU A 255 5.59 5.22 28.25
N LEU A 256 5.41 6.32 27.48
CA LEU A 256 6.43 6.86 26.59
C LEU A 256 6.82 8.25 27.07
N HIS A 257 8.06 8.67 26.79
CA HIS A 257 8.51 10.04 27.05
C HIS A 257 8.18 11.00 25.92
N GLU A 258 8.18 10.51 24.67
CA GLU A 258 7.97 11.36 23.51
C GLU A 258 7.45 10.56 22.32
N VAL A 259 6.68 11.21 21.47
CA VAL A 259 6.27 10.71 20.15
C VAL A 259 6.53 11.84 19.16
N ALA A 260 7.44 11.65 18.19
CA ALA A 260 7.87 12.74 17.32
C ALA A 260 8.48 12.26 16.01
N GLU A 261 8.55 13.18 15.04
CA GLU A 261 9.42 13.05 13.87
C GLU A 261 10.83 13.51 14.24
N ALA A 262 11.84 12.88 13.66
CA ALA A 262 13.24 13.22 13.96
C ALA A 262 14.15 12.92 12.78
N ASP A 263 15.32 13.53 12.79
CA ASP A 263 16.40 13.18 11.87
C ASP A 263 17.11 11.97 12.44
N LEU A 264 16.82 10.80 11.90
CA LEU A 264 17.34 9.53 12.40
C LEU A 264 18.42 9.00 11.46
N ARG A 265 19.53 8.58 12.03
CA ARG A 265 20.60 7.89 11.29
C ARG A 265 20.51 6.39 11.51
N PRO A 266 21.10 5.57 10.65
CA PRO A 266 21.16 4.13 10.92
C PRO A 266 21.69 3.80 12.32
N GLU A 267 22.65 4.58 12.85
CA GLU A 267 23.23 4.38 14.18
C GLU A 267 22.21 4.56 15.29
N ASP A 268 21.19 5.42 15.09
CA ASP A 268 20.12 5.58 16.07
C ASP A 268 19.27 4.32 16.13
N ALA A 269 19.00 3.71 14.97
CA ALA A 269 18.26 2.46 14.91
C ALA A 269 19.07 1.31 15.53
N TYR A 270 20.38 1.24 15.26
CA TYR A 270 21.23 0.19 15.86
C TYR A 270 21.19 0.23 17.39
N LYS A 271 21.04 1.41 17.99
CA LYS A 271 21.04 1.60 19.44
C LYS A 271 19.63 1.54 20.05
N ALA A 272 18.60 1.50 19.24
CA ALA A 272 17.21 1.55 19.71
C ALA A 272 16.84 0.32 20.52
N ALA A 273 15.83 0.46 21.38
CA ALA A 273 15.23 -0.69 22.06
C ALA A 273 14.49 -1.57 21.09
N GLU A 274 13.72 -0.95 20.17
CA GLU A 274 12.99 -1.67 19.12
C GLU A 274 12.98 -0.84 17.84
N MET A 275 12.90 -1.52 16.71
CA MET A 275 12.68 -0.92 15.39
C MET A 275 11.50 -1.62 14.73
N MET A 276 10.72 -0.89 13.94
CA MET A 276 9.55 -1.47 13.29
C MET A 276 9.24 -0.79 11.96
N ILE A 277 8.45 -1.49 11.17
CA ILE A 277 7.91 -0.94 9.93
C ILE A 277 6.38 -0.89 10.00
N UNK A 278 5.74 0.05 9.40
CA UNK A 278 4.49 0.30 9.38
C UNK A 278 4.09 0.46 8.04
N GLY A 279 3.07 -0.03 7.61
CA GLY A 279 2.54 0.11 6.25
C GLY A 279 1.11 -0.37 6.16
N THR A 280 0.42 -0.05 5.06
CA THR A 280 -0.99 -0.41 4.89
C THR A 280 -1.18 -1.93 4.87
N THR A 281 -0.34 -2.65 4.13
CA THR A 281 -0.47 -4.12 4.02
C THR A 281 -0.06 -4.82 5.30
N TYR A 282 0.97 -4.31 5.97
CA TYR A 282 1.47 -4.83 7.24
C TYR A 282 1.48 -3.69 8.24
N PRO A 283 0.41 -3.54 9.02
CA PRO A 283 0.27 -2.34 9.88
C PRO A 283 1.48 -2.08 10.76
N VAL A 284 2.00 -3.10 11.44
CA VAL A 284 3.25 -3.00 12.21
C VAL A 284 3.95 -4.35 12.14
N LEU A 285 5.24 -4.35 11.83
CA LEU A 285 6.11 -5.53 11.93
C LEU A 285 7.36 -5.17 12.70
N ALA A 286 7.83 -6.10 13.55
CA ALA A 286 9.05 -5.89 14.33
C ALA A 286 10.27 -6.17 13.46
N VAL A 287 11.18 -5.19 13.38
CA VAL A 287 12.49 -5.40 12.74
C VAL A 287 13.42 -5.95 13.83
N VAL A 288 13.86 -7.19 13.64
CA VAL A 288 14.70 -7.86 14.64
C VAL A 288 16.18 -7.88 14.24
N ARG A 289 16.46 -7.49 13.00
CA ARG A 289 17.83 -7.41 12.48
C ARG A 289 17.91 -6.32 11.42
N TYR A 290 18.86 -5.40 11.57
CA TYR A 290 19.06 -4.31 10.62
C TYR A 290 20.54 -4.19 10.29
N ASP A 291 20.88 -4.25 8.99
CA ASP A 291 22.27 -4.25 8.48
C ASP A 291 23.13 -5.29 9.22
N ASP A 292 22.59 -6.51 9.33
CA ASP A 292 23.23 -7.66 9.99
C ASP A 292 23.49 -7.48 11.49
N ARG A 293 22.83 -6.48 12.14
CA ARG A 293 22.90 -6.23 13.58
C ARG A 293 21.53 -6.50 14.21
N PRO A 294 21.51 -7.16 15.37
CA PRO A 294 20.21 -7.33 16.06
C PRO A 294 19.64 -5.99 16.55
N UNK A 295 18.44 -5.66 16.37
CA UNK A 295 17.76 -4.67 16.83
C UNK A 295 17.33 -5.05 18.12
N GLY A 296 17.51 -4.37 19.12
CA GLY A 296 17.16 -4.69 20.50
C GLY A 296 17.66 -6.07 20.93
N GLU A 297 16.73 -6.87 21.40
CA GLU A 297 17.04 -8.24 21.85
C GLU A 297 17.06 -9.25 20.70
N GLY A 298 16.83 -8.80 19.45
CA GLY A 298 16.82 -9.69 18.30
C GLY A 298 15.53 -10.50 18.15
N VAL A 299 14.49 -10.12 18.88
CA VAL A 299 13.16 -10.75 18.83
C VAL A 299 12.09 -9.66 18.91
N PRO A 300 10.86 -9.94 18.44
CA PRO A 300 9.78 -8.96 18.58
C PRO A 300 9.55 -8.56 20.03
N GLY A 301 9.53 -7.26 20.28
CA GLY A 301 9.48 -6.72 21.64
C GLY A 301 8.09 -6.26 22.08
N PRO A 302 8.01 -5.70 23.29
CA PRO A 302 6.72 -5.27 23.83
C PRO A 302 6.12 -4.08 23.10
N TRP A 303 6.93 -3.14 22.58
CA TRP A 303 6.39 -1.99 21.86
C TRP A 303 5.77 -2.41 20.53
N PHE A 304 6.42 -3.34 19.81
CA PHE A 304 5.81 -3.92 18.62
C PHE A 304 4.43 -4.50 18.93
N ARG A 305 4.35 -5.32 19.98
CA ARG A 305 3.07 -5.95 20.35
C ARG A 305 2.02 -4.90 20.73
N ARG A 306 2.43 -3.89 21.48
CA ARG A 306 1.53 -2.79 21.89
C ARG A 306 1.00 -2.02 20.69
N PHE A 307 1.91 -1.59 19.80
CA PHE A 307 1.54 -0.78 18.64
C PHE A 307 0.70 -1.58 17.65
N ARG A 308 1.05 -2.83 17.43
CA ARG A 308 0.27 -3.70 16.55
C ARG A 308 -1.15 -3.89 17.11
N SER A 309 -1.28 -4.13 18.40
CA SER A 309 -2.59 -4.27 19.04
C SER A 309 -3.43 -3.00 18.89
N LEU A 310 -2.83 -1.82 19.11
CA LEU A 310 -3.53 -0.54 18.93
C LEU A 310 -4.04 -0.37 17.49
N MET A 311 -3.21 -0.69 16.51
CA MET A 311 -3.58 -0.55 15.11
C MET A 311 -4.68 -1.53 14.70
N LEU A 312 -4.59 -2.78 15.13
CA LEU A 312 -5.61 -3.79 14.79
C LEU A 312 -6.95 -3.44 15.42
N GLU A 313 -6.94 -2.99 16.67
CA GLU A 313 -8.16 -2.56 17.35
C GLU A 313 -8.75 -1.32 16.66
N ASP A 314 -7.93 -0.37 16.29
CA ASP A 314 -8.37 0.85 15.59
C ASP A 314 -9.05 0.51 14.25
N ALA A 315 -8.50 -0.45 13.50
CA ALA A 315 -9.09 -0.86 12.22
C ALA A 315 -10.42 -1.58 12.40
N ARG A 316 -10.63 -2.24 13.55
CA ARG A 316 -11.86 -2.99 13.84
C ARG A 316 -12.95 -2.17 14.51
N SER A 317 -12.57 -1.18 15.30
CA SER A 317 -13.55 -0.45 16.15
C SER A 317 -13.22 1.01 16.39
N GLY A 318 -12.20 1.57 15.70
CA GLY A 318 -11.77 2.95 15.90
C GLY A 318 -12.85 3.96 15.53
N PHE A 319 -12.98 5.00 16.34
CA PHE A 319 -13.96 6.07 16.10
C PHE A 319 -13.44 7.04 15.04
N GLY A 320 -14.30 7.34 14.05
CA GLY A 320 -13.99 8.35 13.04
C GLY A 320 -12.99 7.93 11.98
N VAL A 321 -12.56 6.66 11.97
CA VAL A 321 -11.55 6.16 11.01
C VAL A 321 -12.08 5.00 10.16
N ARG A 322 -13.33 4.64 10.33
CA ARG A 322 -13.95 3.50 9.65
C ARG A 322 -15.17 3.98 8.86
N THR A 323 -15.24 3.62 7.58
CA THR A 323 -16.35 4.00 6.70
C THR A 323 -17.07 2.73 6.24
N PRO A 324 -18.36 2.55 6.57
CA PRO A 324 -19.07 1.31 6.20
C PRO A 324 -19.29 1.24 4.68
N VAL A 325 -19.11 0.03 4.15
CA VAL A 325 -19.34 -0.26 2.72
C VAL A 325 -20.79 -0.67 2.51
N TRP A 326 -21.38 -1.44 3.43
CA TRP A 326 -22.76 -1.92 3.35
C TRP A 326 -23.65 -1.18 4.34
N ALA A 327 -24.94 -1.07 4.01
CA ALA A 327 -25.94 -0.65 4.98
C ALA A 327 -26.12 -1.76 6.03
N GLU A 328 -26.55 -1.37 7.22
CA GLU A 328 -26.80 -2.32 8.30
C GLU A 328 -27.81 -3.38 7.83
N GLY A 329 -27.43 -4.64 7.93
CA GLY A 329 -28.27 -5.77 7.52
C GLY A 329 -28.08 -6.23 6.08
N ASP A 330 -27.37 -5.47 5.24
CA ASP A 330 -27.13 -5.81 3.84
C ASP A 330 -25.75 -6.42 3.60
N GLU A 331 -25.01 -6.70 4.65
CA GLU A 331 -23.66 -7.22 4.57
C GLU A 331 -23.66 -8.67 4.06
N PRO A 332 -22.68 -9.05 3.23
CA PRO A 332 -22.59 -10.44 2.84
C PRO A 332 -22.35 -11.31 4.07
N ALA A 333 -22.94 -12.50 4.10
CA ALA A 333 -22.68 -13.49 5.16
C ALA A 333 -21.17 -13.67 5.25
N GLY A 334 -20.64 -13.58 6.47
CA GLY A 334 -19.20 -13.64 6.70
C GLY A 334 -18.58 -14.81 5.96
N GLY A 335 -17.88 -14.51 4.85
CA GLY A 335 -17.27 -15.51 3.99
C GLY A 335 -15.93 -15.92 4.54
N ASP A 336 -15.70 -17.18 4.45
CA ASP A 336 -14.41 -17.88 4.50
C ASP A 336 -13.45 -17.52 5.62
N LYS A 337 -13.67 -18.15 6.74
CA LYS A 337 -12.54 -18.58 7.56
C LYS A 337 -11.67 -19.45 6.63
N ALA A 338 -10.44 -18.97 6.45
CA ALA A 338 -9.49 -19.70 5.63
C ALA A 338 -9.57 -21.20 5.92
N UNK A 339 -9.99 -21.88 5.07
CA UNK A 339 -9.99 -23.05 5.22
C UNK A 339 -8.77 -23.49 5.57
N SER A 340 -8.72 -24.04 6.50
CA SER A 340 -7.55 -24.76 6.96
C SER A 340 -7.17 -25.80 5.92
N ALA A 341 -5.99 -25.63 5.39
CA ALA A 341 -5.38 -26.67 4.58
C ALA A 341 -5.03 -27.85 5.52
N LYS A 342 -6.03 -28.66 5.79
CA LYS A 342 -5.83 -30.00 6.33
C LYS A 342 -6.76 -30.91 5.56
N GLU A 343 -6.15 -31.71 4.75
CA GLU A 343 -6.60 -32.94 4.10
C GLU A 343 -6.24 -32.97 2.63
N ALA A 344 -5.03 -33.44 2.38
CA ALA A 344 -4.68 -34.27 1.26
C ALA A 344 -3.38 -34.97 1.67
N GLY A 345 -3.50 -36.24 2.00
CA GLY A 345 -2.39 -37.11 2.30
C GLY A 345 -1.55 -37.45 1.09
#